data_27552d044eaadac9a80ffb5e2f8e2d83
#
_entry.id   27552d044eaadac9a80ffb5e2f8e2d83
#
_cell.length_a   1.000
_cell.length_b   1.000
_cell.length_c   1.000
_cell.angle_alpha   90.00
_cell.angle_beta   90.00
_cell.angle_gamma   90.00
#
_symmetry.space_group_name_H-M   'P 1'
#
loop_
_entity.id
_entity.type
_entity.pdbx_description
1 polymer ?
#
loop_
_entity_poly.entity_id
_entity_poly.type
_entity_poly.pdbx_seq_one_letter_code
_entity_poly.pdbx_strand_id
1 'polypeptide(L)'
;VKEHYLVGYHVINRTSKLLSKGIDYQSLTEDEKAQLDEYLEEDPPTPDFNIPGNEIFKYLFNRDTCRRVLEELMQWGYRVDGGETLGKTIIFAYNHKHAQMIVDCFHELYPEYSANTCQLVDYSVNYGDDLVLKFEEDDEFRIAVSVDMLDTGIDVPAVLNLVFFKKVRSKIKFVQMIGRGTRLCENIYGPGKNKSGFQIFDYCGNFEYFGEHPDGKDG
;
A
#
# COMPACT_ATOMS: atom_id res chain seq x y z
N VAL A 1 32.41 -2.29 15.34
CA VAL A 1 31.77 -1.35 14.43
C VAL A 1 30.54 -2.06 13.88
N LYS A 2 29.34 -1.78 14.43
CA LYS A 2 28.09 -2.22 13.80
C LYS A 2 27.82 -1.25 12.65
N GLU A 3 28.12 -1.66 11.45
CA GLU A 3 27.67 -0.97 10.25
C GLU A 3 26.15 -1.02 10.24
N HIS A 4 25.50 0.15 10.25
CA HIS A 4 24.06 0.25 10.12
C HIS A 4 23.71 0.04 8.65
N TYR A 5 23.33 -1.17 8.28
CA TYR A 5 22.84 -1.52 6.95
C TYR A 5 21.35 -1.17 6.73
N LEU A 6 20.67 -0.64 7.75
CA LEU A 6 19.25 -0.37 7.74
C LEU A 6 18.97 1.07 8.16
N VAL A 7 17.98 1.69 7.50
CA VAL A 7 17.47 3.01 7.86
C VAL A 7 16.18 2.90 8.67
N GLY A 8 15.88 3.94 9.48
CA GLY A 8 14.63 4.05 10.21
C GLY A 8 13.46 4.47 9.34
N TYR A 9 12.26 4.48 9.91
CA TYR A 9 11.02 4.89 9.22
C TYR A 9 10.20 5.86 10.05
N HIS A 10 9.36 6.63 9.35
CA HIS A 10 8.35 7.49 9.92
C HIS A 10 6.96 6.97 9.54
N VAL A 11 6.05 6.83 10.51
CA VAL A 11 4.70 6.32 10.29
C VAL A 11 3.69 7.45 10.29
N ILE A 12 2.88 7.52 9.24
CA ILE A 12 1.67 8.33 9.18
C ILE A 12 0.47 7.39 9.33
N ASN A 13 -0.15 7.43 10.51
CA ASN A 13 -1.36 6.65 10.76
C ASN A 13 -2.58 7.43 10.24
N ARG A 14 -3.32 6.82 9.31
CA ARG A 14 -4.52 7.38 8.67
C ARG A 14 -5.78 6.57 8.94
N THR A 15 -5.76 5.71 9.93
CA THR A 15 -6.91 4.90 10.33
C THR A 15 -8.11 5.77 10.66
N SER A 16 -9.25 5.57 9.98
CA SER A 16 -10.46 6.34 10.22
C SER A 16 -11.33 5.72 11.32
N LYS A 17 -12.19 6.55 11.96
CA LYS A 17 -13.15 6.06 12.96
C LYS A 17 -14.14 5.02 12.44
N LEU A 18 -14.40 5.02 11.11
CA LEU A 18 -15.25 4.02 10.45
C LEU A 18 -14.70 2.61 10.61
N LEU A 19 -13.38 2.46 10.67
CA LEU A 19 -12.71 1.18 10.77
C LEU A 19 -12.76 0.53 12.14
N SER A 20 -13.08 1.30 13.15
CA SER A 20 -13.16 0.79 14.53
C SER A 20 -14.56 0.29 14.92
N LYS A 21 -15.63 0.77 14.25
CA LYS A 21 -17.01 0.54 14.66
C LYS A 21 -17.75 -0.58 13.91
N GLY A 22 -17.36 -0.91 12.70
CA GLY A 22 -18.14 -1.80 11.84
C GLY A 22 -19.18 -1.06 11.00
N ILE A 23 -19.77 -1.75 10.03
CA ILE A 23 -20.88 -1.28 9.21
C ILE A 23 -22.02 -2.29 9.34
N ASP A 24 -23.21 -1.77 9.56
CA ASP A 24 -24.45 -2.50 9.38
C ASP A 24 -24.90 -2.37 7.91
N TYR A 25 -24.94 -3.50 7.19
CA TYR A 25 -25.32 -3.55 5.76
C TYR A 25 -26.66 -2.90 5.52
N GLN A 26 -27.63 -3.05 6.42
CA GLN A 26 -28.96 -2.44 6.27
C GLN A 26 -28.95 -0.91 6.35
N SER A 27 -27.95 -0.33 7.00
CA SER A 27 -27.80 1.12 7.12
C SER A 27 -27.14 1.78 5.91
N LEU A 28 -26.63 1.01 4.97
CA LEU A 28 -25.97 1.49 3.75
C LEU A 28 -27.01 1.96 2.72
N THR A 29 -26.64 2.97 1.93
CA THR A 29 -27.38 3.37 0.73
C THR A 29 -27.30 2.29 -0.34
N GLU A 30 -28.19 2.33 -1.35
CA GLU A 30 -28.18 1.34 -2.44
C GLU A 30 -26.88 1.38 -3.24
N ASP A 31 -26.27 2.56 -3.42
CA ASP A 31 -24.98 2.71 -4.10
C ASP A 31 -23.83 2.10 -3.28
N GLU A 32 -23.84 2.29 -1.96
CA GLU A 32 -22.85 1.69 -1.07
C GLU A 32 -23.00 0.17 -0.99
N LYS A 33 -24.23 -0.34 -1.00
CA LYS A 33 -24.51 -1.78 -1.09
C LYS A 33 -24.00 -2.36 -2.40
N ALA A 34 -24.30 -1.72 -3.54
CA ALA A 34 -23.84 -2.17 -4.84
C ALA A 34 -22.30 -2.24 -4.92
N GLN A 35 -21.59 -1.25 -4.37
CA GLN A 35 -20.13 -1.26 -4.26
C GLN A 35 -19.65 -2.39 -3.36
N LEU A 36 -20.30 -2.60 -2.22
CA LEU A 36 -19.97 -3.67 -1.31
C LEU A 36 -20.18 -5.05 -1.93
N ASP A 37 -21.33 -5.25 -2.60
CA ASP A 37 -21.68 -6.49 -3.29
C ASP A 37 -20.70 -6.80 -4.43
N GLU A 38 -20.26 -5.79 -5.15
CA GLU A 38 -19.20 -5.93 -6.17
C GLU A 38 -17.87 -6.45 -5.59
N TYR A 39 -17.54 -6.04 -4.35
CA TYR A 39 -16.36 -6.56 -3.64
C TYR A 39 -16.54 -7.98 -3.11
N LEU A 40 -17.78 -8.39 -2.86
CA LEU A 40 -18.14 -9.68 -2.28
C LEU A 40 -18.61 -10.70 -3.33
N GLU A 41 -18.15 -10.59 -4.58
CA GLU A 41 -18.60 -11.43 -5.71
C GLU A 41 -18.68 -12.95 -5.43
N GLU A 42 -17.90 -13.45 -4.48
CA GLU A 42 -17.89 -14.88 -4.13
C GLU A 42 -18.87 -15.24 -3.01
N ASP A 43 -19.35 -14.26 -2.23
CA ASP A 43 -20.23 -14.52 -1.08
C ASP A 43 -21.01 -13.25 -0.70
N PRO A 44 -22.14 -12.95 -1.41
CA PRO A 44 -22.91 -11.74 -1.19
C PRO A 44 -23.46 -11.69 0.25
N PRO A 45 -23.42 -10.52 0.94
CA PRO A 45 -23.87 -10.40 2.30
C PRO A 45 -25.38 -10.63 2.42
N THR A 46 -25.79 -11.31 3.49
CA THR A 46 -27.19 -11.45 3.85
C THR A 46 -27.72 -10.18 4.53
N PRO A 47 -29.05 -9.95 4.60
CA PRO A 47 -29.62 -8.78 5.27
C PRO A 47 -29.21 -8.59 6.73
N ASP A 48 -28.84 -9.65 7.42
CA ASP A 48 -28.37 -9.64 8.80
C ASP A 48 -26.83 -9.55 8.93
N PHE A 49 -26.15 -9.33 7.79
CA PHE A 49 -24.70 -9.28 7.75
C PHE A 49 -24.19 -7.99 8.38
N ASN A 50 -23.37 -8.15 9.41
CA ASN A 50 -22.68 -7.07 10.10
C ASN A 50 -21.18 -7.24 9.94
N ILE A 51 -20.53 -6.23 9.35
CA ILE A 51 -19.08 -6.24 9.13
C ILE A 51 -18.41 -5.71 10.41
N PRO A 52 -17.65 -6.53 11.12
CA PRO A 52 -16.84 -6.05 12.24
C PRO A 52 -15.91 -4.92 11.79
N GLY A 53 -15.71 -3.90 12.64
CA GLY A 53 -14.87 -2.75 12.32
C GLY A 53 -13.46 -3.11 11.83
N ASN A 54 -12.94 -4.25 12.31
CA ASN A 54 -11.64 -4.76 11.90
C ASN A 54 -11.60 -5.34 10.47
N GLU A 55 -12.74 -5.56 9.80
CA GLU A 55 -12.82 -6.09 8.42
C GLU A 55 -13.32 -5.08 7.40
N ILE A 56 -13.76 -3.92 7.85
CA ILE A 56 -14.32 -2.86 6.99
C ILE A 56 -13.43 -2.49 5.81
N PHE A 57 -12.10 -2.47 6.01
CA PHE A 57 -11.19 -2.16 4.91
C PHE A 57 -11.30 -3.12 3.73
N LYS A 58 -11.66 -4.36 4.00
CA LYS A 58 -11.89 -5.35 2.96
C LYS A 58 -12.99 -4.92 1.98
N TYR A 59 -13.97 -4.18 2.48
CA TYR A 59 -15.20 -3.86 1.76
C TYR A 59 -15.33 -2.38 1.36
N LEU A 60 -14.63 -1.47 2.04
CA LEU A 60 -14.72 -0.03 1.79
C LEU A 60 -13.68 0.54 0.82
N PHE A 61 -12.95 -0.31 0.11
CA PHE A 61 -12.02 0.15 -0.91
C PHE A 61 -12.78 0.54 -2.18
N ASN A 62 -13.43 1.69 -2.12
CA ASN A 62 -14.05 2.31 -3.28
C ASN A 62 -13.08 3.29 -3.97
N ARG A 63 -13.45 3.75 -5.15
CA ARG A 63 -12.61 4.66 -5.95
C ARG A 63 -12.28 5.96 -5.23
N ASP A 64 -13.18 6.51 -4.42
CA ASP A 64 -12.95 7.77 -3.71
C ASP A 64 -11.91 7.59 -2.59
N THR A 65 -11.93 6.45 -1.92
CA THR A 65 -10.88 6.09 -0.94
C THR A 65 -9.53 5.90 -1.63
N CYS A 66 -9.49 5.19 -2.77
CA CYS A 66 -8.28 5.01 -3.57
C CYS A 66 -7.71 6.36 -4.03
N ARG A 67 -8.56 7.27 -4.54
CA ARG A 67 -8.15 8.61 -4.95
C ARG A 67 -7.54 9.40 -3.80
N ARG A 68 -8.19 9.41 -2.64
CA ARG A 68 -7.69 10.10 -1.44
C ARG A 68 -6.34 9.56 -0.98
N VAL A 69 -6.16 8.24 -0.96
CA VAL A 69 -4.88 7.60 -0.61
C VAL A 69 -3.78 8.05 -1.58
N LEU A 70 -4.08 8.09 -2.87
CA LEU A 70 -3.14 8.54 -3.90
C LEU A 70 -2.81 10.03 -3.78
N GLU A 71 -3.80 10.88 -3.54
CA GLU A 71 -3.60 12.32 -3.30
C GLU A 71 -2.71 12.57 -2.07
N GLU A 72 -2.96 11.85 -0.95
CA GLU A 72 -2.14 11.95 0.24
C GLU A 72 -0.69 11.45 0.00
N LEU A 73 -0.52 10.36 -0.75
CA LEU A 73 0.79 9.87 -1.15
C LEU A 73 1.54 10.90 -1.99
N MET A 74 0.89 11.48 -2.99
CA MET A 74 1.48 12.47 -3.88
C MET A 74 1.81 13.78 -3.15
N GLN A 75 1.04 14.13 -2.13
CA GLN A 75 1.25 15.34 -1.32
C GLN A 75 2.34 15.17 -0.26
N TRP A 76 2.39 14.02 0.41
CA TRP A 76 3.22 13.83 1.61
C TRP A 76 4.32 12.78 1.46
N GLY A 77 4.33 12.02 0.36
CA GLY A 77 5.36 11.00 0.11
C GLY A 77 6.76 11.61 -0.02
N TYR A 78 7.75 10.87 0.43
CA TYR A 78 9.15 11.26 0.27
C TYR A 78 9.51 11.32 -1.22
N ARG A 79 10.26 12.36 -1.57
CA ARG A 79 10.59 12.72 -2.95
C ARG A 79 12.10 12.72 -3.17
N VAL A 80 12.48 12.56 -4.41
CA VAL A 80 13.85 12.70 -4.92
C VAL A 80 13.94 13.92 -5.85
N ASP A 81 15.07 14.11 -6.51
CA ASP A 81 15.28 15.18 -7.51
C ASP A 81 14.91 16.58 -6.98
N GLY A 82 15.42 16.91 -5.79
CA GLY A 82 15.12 18.21 -5.17
C GLY A 82 13.68 18.38 -4.69
N GLY A 83 12.89 17.32 -4.64
CA GLY A 83 11.49 17.33 -4.22
C GLY A 83 10.49 17.26 -5.38
N GLU A 84 10.97 17.15 -6.61
CA GLU A 84 10.10 17.15 -7.80
C GLU A 84 9.48 15.79 -8.07
N THR A 85 10.27 14.71 -7.92
CA THR A 85 9.85 13.35 -8.27
C THR A 85 9.46 12.55 -7.04
N LEU A 86 8.31 11.88 -7.06
CA LEU A 86 7.93 10.93 -6.00
C LEU A 86 8.99 9.81 -5.91
N GLY A 87 9.46 9.53 -4.72
CA GLY A 87 10.34 8.39 -4.46
C GLY A 87 9.67 7.06 -4.79
N LYS A 88 10.46 6.03 -5.09
CA LYS A 88 9.90 4.70 -5.34
C LYS A 88 9.00 4.28 -4.18
N THR A 89 7.80 3.81 -4.54
CA THR A 89 6.70 3.56 -3.62
C THR A 89 6.14 2.15 -3.85
N ILE A 90 5.87 1.43 -2.78
CA ILE A 90 5.10 0.18 -2.84
C ILE A 90 3.76 0.40 -2.15
N ILE A 91 2.66 0.11 -2.84
CA ILE A 91 1.31 0.07 -2.28
C ILE A 91 0.90 -1.38 -2.13
N PHE A 92 0.67 -1.82 -0.91
CA PHE A 92 0.19 -3.15 -0.59
C PHE A 92 -1.33 -3.16 -0.64
N ALA A 93 -1.89 -3.72 -1.71
CA ALA A 93 -3.31 -3.83 -1.95
C ALA A 93 -3.90 -5.12 -1.37
N TYR A 94 -5.22 -5.12 -1.17
CA TYR A 94 -5.93 -6.26 -0.56
C TYR A 94 -6.04 -7.46 -1.50
N ASN A 95 -6.43 -7.24 -2.75
CA ASN A 95 -6.55 -8.25 -3.80
C ASN A 95 -6.26 -7.64 -5.17
N HIS A 96 -6.29 -8.47 -6.22
CA HIS A 96 -6.02 -8.04 -7.59
C HIS A 96 -6.96 -6.92 -8.07
N LYS A 97 -8.28 -7.05 -7.82
CA LYS A 97 -9.28 -6.05 -8.22
C LYS A 97 -9.04 -4.70 -7.55
N HIS A 98 -8.70 -4.72 -6.24
CA HIS A 98 -8.34 -3.51 -5.52
C HIS A 98 -7.04 -2.88 -6.07
N ALA A 99 -6.03 -3.70 -6.35
CA ALA A 99 -4.77 -3.23 -6.93
C ALA A 99 -4.98 -2.59 -8.31
N GLN A 100 -5.78 -3.21 -9.17
CA GLN A 100 -6.13 -2.64 -10.47
C GLN A 100 -6.89 -1.32 -10.33
N MET A 101 -7.85 -1.24 -9.40
CA MET A 101 -8.59 0.00 -9.12
C MET A 101 -7.65 1.14 -8.69
N ILE A 102 -6.63 0.86 -7.87
CA ILE A 102 -5.64 1.87 -7.45
C ILE A 102 -4.86 2.38 -8.67
N VAL A 103 -4.40 1.48 -9.54
CA VAL A 103 -3.68 1.84 -10.78
C VAL A 103 -4.55 2.70 -11.69
N ASP A 104 -5.80 2.29 -11.92
CA ASP A 104 -6.76 3.04 -12.74
C ASP A 104 -7.02 4.43 -12.17
N CYS A 105 -7.26 4.54 -10.86
CA CYS A 105 -7.44 5.82 -10.18
C CYS A 105 -6.21 6.73 -10.30
N PHE A 106 -4.99 6.17 -10.24
CA PHE A 106 -3.78 6.96 -10.43
C PHE A 106 -3.73 7.59 -11.82
N HIS A 107 -3.95 6.81 -12.88
CA HIS A 107 -3.91 7.32 -14.25
C HIS A 107 -5.04 8.29 -14.59
N GLU A 108 -6.19 8.17 -13.90
CA GLU A 108 -7.27 9.16 -14.02
C GLU A 108 -6.96 10.48 -13.32
N LEU A 109 -6.35 10.43 -12.11
CA LEU A 109 -6.01 11.61 -11.33
C LEU A 109 -4.81 12.36 -11.91
N TYR A 110 -3.87 11.63 -12.49
CA TYR A 110 -2.56 12.15 -12.92
C TYR A 110 -2.27 11.74 -14.37
N PRO A 111 -3.09 12.19 -15.34
CA PRO A 111 -2.94 11.81 -16.75
C PRO A 111 -1.65 12.34 -17.41
N GLU A 112 -0.96 13.29 -16.76
CA GLU A 112 0.34 13.80 -17.18
C GLU A 112 1.49 12.81 -16.99
N TYR A 113 1.33 11.81 -16.12
CA TYR A 113 2.34 10.77 -15.91
C TYR A 113 2.20 9.65 -16.96
N SER A 114 3.33 9.03 -17.30
CA SER A 114 3.33 7.91 -18.23
C SER A 114 2.60 6.68 -17.64
N ALA A 115 2.12 5.79 -18.50
CA ALA A 115 1.53 4.52 -18.10
C ALA A 115 2.50 3.63 -17.29
N ASN A 116 3.81 3.88 -17.42
CA ASN A 116 4.83 3.15 -16.67
C ASN A 116 4.98 3.62 -15.22
N THR A 117 4.49 4.82 -14.89
CA THR A 117 4.71 5.42 -13.55
C THR A 117 4.06 4.62 -12.43
N CYS A 118 2.84 4.12 -12.63
CA CYS A 118 2.11 3.31 -11.67
C CYS A 118 1.64 2.01 -12.32
N GLN A 119 2.10 0.87 -11.83
CA GLN A 119 1.80 -0.43 -12.42
C GLN A 119 1.41 -1.46 -11.34
N LEU A 120 0.56 -2.40 -11.75
CA LEU A 120 0.21 -3.58 -10.97
C LEU A 120 1.33 -4.62 -11.05
N VAL A 121 1.81 -5.09 -9.91
CA VAL A 121 2.81 -6.15 -9.78
C VAL A 121 2.19 -7.32 -9.02
N ASP A 122 1.77 -8.36 -9.73
CA ASP A 122 1.07 -9.51 -9.19
C ASP A 122 1.47 -10.79 -9.94
N TYR A 123 1.42 -11.93 -9.27
CA TYR A 123 1.69 -13.26 -9.87
C TYR A 123 0.72 -13.65 -10.99
N SER A 124 -0.49 -13.07 -11.02
CA SER A 124 -1.47 -13.31 -12.08
C SER A 124 -1.09 -12.63 -13.40
N VAL A 125 -0.14 -11.71 -13.38
CA VAL A 125 0.37 -11.04 -14.58
C VAL A 125 1.50 -11.87 -15.17
N ASN A 126 1.35 -12.32 -16.43
CA ASN A 126 2.45 -12.91 -17.18
C ASN A 126 3.60 -11.88 -17.19
N TYR A 127 4.76 -12.21 -16.65
CA TYR A 127 5.95 -11.36 -16.47
C TYR A 127 6.04 -10.59 -15.13
N GLY A 128 5.41 -11.09 -14.06
CA GLY A 128 5.53 -10.46 -12.72
C GLY A 128 6.98 -10.29 -12.27
N ASP A 129 7.85 -11.27 -12.50
CA ASP A 129 9.28 -11.19 -12.16
C ASP A 129 10.01 -10.11 -12.99
N ASP A 130 9.67 -9.96 -14.28
CA ASP A 130 10.22 -8.90 -15.14
C ASP A 130 9.78 -7.51 -14.67
N LEU A 131 8.54 -7.38 -14.15
CA LEU A 131 8.04 -6.13 -13.58
C LEU A 131 8.74 -5.76 -12.26
N VAL A 132 9.15 -6.74 -11.46
CA VAL A 132 9.96 -6.49 -10.27
C VAL A 132 11.34 -5.93 -10.65
N LEU A 133 12.02 -6.54 -11.63
CA LEU A 133 13.28 -6.04 -12.15
C LEU A 133 13.10 -4.64 -12.76
N LYS A 134 12.04 -4.44 -13.53
CA LYS A 134 11.72 -3.14 -14.10
C LYS A 134 11.48 -2.10 -13.00
N PHE A 135 10.78 -2.45 -11.90
CA PHE A 135 10.60 -1.54 -10.77
C PHE A 135 11.92 -1.16 -10.10
N GLU A 136 12.90 -2.05 -10.09
CA GLU A 136 14.24 -1.75 -9.58
C GLU A 136 15.02 -0.79 -10.49
N GLU A 137 15.03 -1.05 -11.81
CA GLU A 137 15.93 -0.43 -12.77
C GLU A 137 15.35 0.81 -13.46
N ASP A 138 14.02 0.85 -13.68
CA ASP A 138 13.36 1.92 -14.45
C ASP A 138 12.99 3.10 -13.56
N ASP A 139 13.60 4.24 -13.83
CA ASP A 139 13.33 5.48 -13.10
C ASP A 139 11.92 6.06 -13.34
N GLU A 140 11.24 5.72 -14.42
CA GLU A 140 9.85 6.12 -14.62
C GLU A 140 8.87 5.30 -13.78
N PHE A 141 9.20 4.06 -13.44
CA PHE A 141 8.36 3.21 -12.63
C PHE A 141 8.48 3.61 -11.15
N ARG A 142 7.57 4.46 -10.68
CA ARG A 142 7.60 5.05 -9.34
C ARG A 142 6.71 4.34 -8.34
N ILE A 143 5.56 3.81 -8.75
CA ILE A 143 4.56 3.21 -7.87
C ILE A 143 4.27 1.79 -8.30
N ALA A 144 4.69 0.83 -7.50
CA ALA A 144 4.33 -0.58 -7.66
C ALA A 144 3.15 -0.92 -6.74
N VAL A 145 2.01 -1.29 -7.32
CA VAL A 145 0.83 -1.74 -6.57
C VAL A 145 0.83 -3.26 -6.55
N SER A 146 0.93 -3.85 -5.36
CA SER A 146 1.09 -5.31 -5.23
C SER A 146 0.13 -5.89 -4.21
N VAL A 147 -0.30 -7.13 -4.45
CA VAL A 147 -1.13 -7.90 -3.50
C VAL A 147 -0.22 -8.65 -2.51
N ASP A 148 0.58 -9.59 -2.99
CA ASP A 148 1.48 -10.43 -2.17
C ASP A 148 2.90 -10.55 -2.74
N MET A 149 3.09 -10.23 -4.04
CA MET A 149 4.36 -10.47 -4.74
C MET A 149 5.53 -9.68 -4.16
N LEU A 150 5.27 -8.43 -3.76
CA LEU A 150 6.29 -7.55 -3.17
C LEU A 150 6.38 -7.65 -1.63
N ASP A 151 5.56 -8.51 -1.00
CA ASP A 151 5.66 -8.79 0.44
C ASP A 151 6.98 -9.49 0.77
N THR A 152 7.47 -10.34 -0.15
CA THR A 152 8.71 -11.11 0.00
C THR A 152 9.58 -11.03 -1.27
N GLY A 153 10.87 -11.30 -1.11
CA GLY A 153 11.74 -11.66 -2.25
C GLY A 153 12.33 -10.53 -3.09
N ILE A 154 11.93 -9.27 -2.91
CA ILE A 154 12.52 -8.14 -3.66
C ILE A 154 13.51 -7.35 -2.81
N ASP A 155 14.53 -6.80 -3.47
CA ASP A 155 15.51 -5.92 -2.85
C ASP A 155 15.69 -4.65 -3.68
N VAL A 156 14.81 -3.66 -3.44
CA VAL A 156 14.85 -2.35 -4.11
C VAL A 156 15.25 -1.28 -3.11
N PRO A 157 16.56 -0.96 -2.98
CA PRO A 157 17.07 0.00 -1.99
C PRO A 157 16.47 1.40 -2.10
N ALA A 158 16.06 1.79 -3.31
CA ALA A 158 15.49 3.10 -3.61
C ALA A 158 14.05 3.30 -3.11
N VAL A 159 13.40 2.31 -2.49
CA VAL A 159 12.05 2.46 -1.94
C VAL A 159 12.06 3.47 -0.79
N LEU A 160 11.29 4.53 -0.93
CA LEU A 160 11.14 5.63 0.03
C LEU A 160 9.77 5.70 0.69
N ASN A 161 8.74 5.09 0.08
CA ASN A 161 7.39 5.10 0.61
C ASN A 161 6.78 3.71 0.60
N LEU A 162 6.13 3.34 1.69
CA LEU A 162 5.30 2.14 1.79
C LEU A 162 3.87 2.55 2.15
N VAL A 163 2.88 2.03 1.45
CA VAL A 163 1.47 2.27 1.70
C VAL A 163 0.81 0.96 2.08
N PHE A 164 0.39 0.84 3.34
CA PHE A 164 -0.34 -0.30 3.85
C PHE A 164 -1.84 -0.06 3.63
N PHE A 165 -2.34 -0.56 2.50
CA PHE A 165 -3.74 -0.45 2.10
C PHE A 165 -4.42 -1.81 2.17
N LYS A 166 -3.90 -2.69 3.02
CA LYS A 166 -4.49 -3.97 3.43
C LYS A 166 -4.22 -4.23 4.91
N LYS A 167 -5.07 -5.06 5.52
CA LYS A 167 -4.81 -5.57 6.88
C LYS A 167 -3.79 -6.68 6.85
N VAL A 168 -2.82 -6.58 7.74
CA VAL A 168 -1.81 -7.61 7.99
C VAL A 168 -2.03 -8.16 9.40
N ARG A 169 -2.05 -9.47 9.56
CA ARG A 169 -2.23 -10.14 10.86
C ARG A 169 -1.04 -11.01 11.24
N SER A 170 -0.30 -11.50 10.26
CA SER A 170 0.97 -12.19 10.48
C SER A 170 2.08 -11.18 10.78
N LYS A 171 2.72 -11.32 11.93
CA LYS A 171 3.88 -10.50 12.33
C LYS A 171 5.03 -10.66 11.36
N ILE A 172 5.26 -11.89 10.87
CA ILE A 172 6.33 -12.18 9.92
C ILE A 172 6.11 -11.38 8.63
N LYS A 173 4.90 -11.44 8.05
CA LYS A 173 4.55 -10.64 6.87
C LYS A 173 4.71 -9.14 7.14
N PHE A 174 4.21 -8.66 8.26
CA PHE A 174 4.30 -7.25 8.63
C PHE A 174 5.75 -6.75 8.65
N VAL A 175 6.64 -7.49 9.32
CA VAL A 175 8.07 -7.17 9.39
C VAL A 175 8.73 -7.25 8.01
N GLN A 176 8.37 -8.26 7.19
CA GLN A 176 8.89 -8.40 5.83
C GLN A 176 8.48 -7.23 4.94
N MET A 177 7.23 -6.79 5.03
CA MET A 177 6.72 -5.63 4.27
C MET A 177 7.44 -4.34 4.68
N ILE A 178 7.60 -4.07 6.00
CA ILE A 178 8.40 -2.94 6.49
C ILE A 178 9.85 -3.05 5.98
N GLY A 179 10.40 -4.24 5.97
CA GLY A 179 11.74 -4.53 5.49
C GLY A 179 12.03 -4.06 4.06
N ARG A 180 10.98 -3.89 3.22
CA ARG A 180 11.15 -3.35 1.85
C ARG A 180 11.69 -1.92 1.81
N GLY A 181 11.46 -1.14 2.86
CA GLY A 181 11.95 0.25 2.97
C GLY A 181 13.28 0.40 3.70
N THR A 182 13.76 -0.62 4.40
CA THR A 182 14.88 -0.46 5.36
C THR A 182 16.26 -0.41 4.72
N ARG A 183 16.42 -0.78 3.45
CA ARG A 183 17.71 -0.82 2.77
C ARG A 183 18.32 0.56 2.61
N LEU A 184 19.66 0.65 2.80
CA LEU A 184 20.44 1.82 2.46
C LEU A 184 20.45 2.04 0.94
N CYS A 185 20.37 3.30 0.53
CA CYS A 185 20.52 3.71 -0.85
C CYS A 185 21.44 4.94 -0.89
N GLU A 186 22.59 4.79 -1.51
CA GLU A 186 23.55 5.89 -1.63
C GLU A 186 23.10 6.89 -2.68
N ASN A 187 23.38 8.16 -2.42
CA ASN A 187 23.14 9.26 -3.36
C ASN A 187 21.68 9.43 -3.86
N ILE A 188 20.69 8.86 -3.17
CA ILE A 188 19.28 8.91 -3.60
C ILE A 188 18.72 10.32 -3.69
N TYR A 189 19.27 11.25 -2.90
CA TYR A 189 18.91 12.68 -2.92
C TYR A 189 19.97 13.56 -3.60
N GLY A 190 20.84 12.95 -4.40
CA GLY A 190 21.96 13.60 -5.07
C GLY A 190 23.32 13.24 -4.47
N PRO A 191 24.41 13.67 -5.08
CA PRO A 191 25.78 13.29 -4.67
C PRO A 191 26.05 13.53 -3.18
N GLY A 192 26.49 12.47 -2.49
CA GLY A 192 26.78 12.49 -1.06
C GLY A 192 25.55 12.54 -0.13
N LYS A 193 24.34 12.50 -0.66
CA LYS A 193 23.10 12.53 0.10
C LYS A 193 22.38 11.18 0.06
N ASN A 194 22.71 10.35 1.03
CA ASN A 194 22.22 8.98 1.14
C ASN A 194 20.81 8.95 1.75
N LYS A 195 20.14 7.84 1.53
CA LYS A 195 18.85 7.54 2.19
C LYS A 195 19.04 7.52 3.71
N SER A 196 18.32 8.38 4.40
CA SER A 196 18.33 8.49 5.87
C SER A 196 17.13 7.82 6.53
N GLY A 197 16.08 7.52 5.75
CA GLY A 197 14.86 6.89 6.23
C GLY A 197 13.86 6.69 5.11
N PHE A 198 12.68 6.17 5.46
CA PHE A 198 11.55 6.02 4.56
C PHE A 198 10.24 6.27 5.30
N GLN A 199 9.16 6.45 4.56
CA GLN A 199 7.85 6.78 5.09
C GLN A 199 6.88 5.64 4.92
N ILE A 200 6.03 5.44 5.92
CA ILE A 200 4.95 4.46 5.91
C ILE A 200 3.62 5.19 6.10
N PHE A 201 2.68 4.94 5.19
CA PHE A 201 1.29 5.32 5.31
C PHE A 201 0.50 4.08 5.72
N ASP A 202 -0.09 4.10 6.91
CA ASP A 202 -0.91 2.99 7.39
C ASP A 202 -2.40 3.40 7.40
N TYR A 203 -3.15 2.90 6.43
CA TYR A 203 -4.59 3.11 6.30
C TYR A 203 -5.41 2.04 7.00
N CYS A 204 -4.77 0.97 7.48
CA CYS A 204 -5.44 -0.22 8.01
C CYS A 204 -5.21 -0.47 9.50
N GLY A 205 -4.56 0.47 10.20
CA GLY A 205 -4.28 0.35 11.64
C GLY A 205 -3.37 -0.83 11.98
N ASN A 206 -2.46 -1.20 11.08
CA ASN A 206 -1.57 -2.33 11.31
C ASN A 206 -0.59 -2.06 12.46
N PHE A 207 -0.07 -0.82 12.55
CA PHE A 207 0.83 -0.43 13.64
C PHE A 207 0.14 -0.42 15.00
N GLU A 208 -1.10 0.05 15.07
CA GLU A 208 -1.92 0.01 16.30
C GLU A 208 -2.18 -1.45 16.70
N TYR A 209 -2.61 -2.28 15.73
CA TYR A 209 -2.85 -3.70 15.96
C TYR A 209 -1.63 -4.42 16.53
N PHE A 210 -0.44 -4.26 15.94
CA PHE A 210 0.79 -4.91 16.42
C PHE A 210 1.35 -4.26 17.69
N GLY A 211 0.98 -3.03 18.01
CA GLY A 211 1.22 -2.40 19.31
C GLY A 211 0.45 -3.10 20.44
N GLU A 212 -0.79 -3.49 20.18
CA GLU A 212 -1.66 -4.21 21.14
C GLU A 212 -1.43 -5.73 21.12
N HIS A 213 -1.01 -6.29 19.98
CA HIS A 213 -0.81 -7.72 19.75
C HIS A 213 0.61 -7.96 19.20
N PRO A 214 1.66 -7.90 20.05
CA PRO A 214 3.05 -7.95 19.58
C PRO A 214 3.44 -9.22 18.82
N ASP A 215 2.78 -10.34 19.11
CA ASP A 215 3.04 -11.63 18.45
C ASP A 215 2.18 -11.87 17.22
N GLY A 216 1.19 -11.00 16.99
CA GLY A 216 0.21 -11.15 15.90
C GLY A 216 -0.77 -12.29 16.17
N LYS A 217 -1.60 -12.60 15.16
CA LYS A 217 -2.30 -13.88 15.07
C LYS A 217 -1.58 -14.68 14.01
N ASP A 218 -0.88 -15.70 14.41
CA ASP A 218 -0.44 -16.73 13.49
C ASP A 218 -1.68 -17.51 13.06
N GLY A 219 -2.12 -17.26 11.80
CA GLY A 219 -3.22 -17.98 11.19
C GLY A 219 -2.73 -19.29 10.61
#